data_5985a993c41963a750fe6ec27b6c8897
#
_entry.id   5985a993c41963a750fe6ec27b6c8897
#
_cell.length_a   1.000
_cell.length_b   1.000
_cell.length_c   1.000
_cell.angle_alpha   90.00
_cell.angle_beta   90.00
_cell.angle_gamma   90.00
#
_symmetry.space_group_name_H-M   'P 1'
#
loop_
_entity.id
_entity.type
_entity.pdbx_description
1 polymer ?
#
loop_
_entity_poly.entity_id
_entity_poly.type
_entity_poly.pdbx_seq_one_letter_code
_entity_poly.pdbx_strand_id
1 'polypeptide(L)'
;MNKTFEKLGFYPADILLPKDQDMTKWAVVACDQFTSEPEYWQAVEEKVGKAPSTLRLILPEANLKAPNVDEYISGINAAMEQYLKDGVFRTLEDSLIYVERQQSDGRIRHGLIGMVDLDAYDFTPGSGALIRATEGTVLDRIPPRAKVRRHAPIELPHVMLLVDDPDKTVIEPLTAAADTMEKLYDFDLMQNGGHIRGYKLSDKQVDAVAKALEGLA
;
A
#
# COMPACT_ATOMS: atom_id res chain seq x y z
N MET A 1 -3.38 -21.98 -2.77
CA MET A 1 -4.17 -20.76 -3.12
C MET A 1 -5.65 -21.10 -3.05
N ASN A 2 -6.44 -20.32 -2.33
CA ASN A 2 -7.89 -20.53 -2.22
C ASN A 2 -8.55 -20.16 -3.56
N LYS A 3 -9.21 -21.15 -4.22
CA LYS A 3 -9.83 -20.99 -5.54
C LYS A 3 -10.91 -19.89 -5.60
N THR A 4 -11.45 -19.48 -4.46
CA THR A 4 -12.42 -18.40 -4.38
C THR A 4 -11.78 -17.07 -4.79
N PHE A 5 -10.54 -16.81 -4.38
CA PHE A 5 -9.83 -15.58 -4.76
C PHE A 5 -9.57 -15.47 -6.27
N GLU A 6 -9.35 -16.59 -6.98
CA GLU A 6 -9.15 -16.59 -8.43
C GLU A 6 -10.32 -15.95 -9.19
N LYS A 7 -11.54 -16.13 -8.69
CA LYS A 7 -12.76 -15.56 -9.30
C LYS A 7 -12.97 -14.08 -8.97
N LEU A 8 -12.35 -13.61 -7.89
CA LEU A 8 -12.55 -12.26 -7.35
C LEU A 8 -11.51 -11.27 -7.90
N GLY A 9 -10.40 -11.76 -8.43
CA GLY A 9 -9.27 -10.92 -8.86
C GLY A 9 -8.57 -10.21 -7.70
N PHE A 10 -8.78 -10.67 -6.46
CA PHE A 10 -8.10 -10.19 -5.25
C PHE A 10 -7.50 -11.38 -4.51
N TYR A 11 -6.25 -11.27 -4.06
CA TYR A 11 -5.48 -12.40 -3.54
C TYR A 11 -4.68 -12.01 -2.29
N PRO A 12 -4.38 -12.98 -1.41
CA PRO A 12 -3.22 -12.89 -0.53
C PRO A 12 -1.94 -12.64 -1.33
N ALA A 13 -1.00 -11.92 -0.74
CA ALA A 13 0.24 -11.51 -1.39
C ALA A 13 1.47 -11.93 -0.58
N ASP A 14 2.61 -12.01 -1.25
CA ASP A 14 3.91 -12.04 -0.60
C ASP A 14 4.27 -10.61 -0.20
N ILE A 15 4.09 -10.27 1.09
CA ILE A 15 4.21 -8.92 1.59
C ILE A 15 5.57 -8.71 2.24
N LEU A 16 6.31 -7.72 1.75
CA LEU A 16 7.58 -7.30 2.34
C LEU A 16 7.33 -6.29 3.46
N LEU A 17 7.79 -6.62 4.66
CA LEU A 17 7.80 -5.72 5.81
C LEU A 17 9.24 -5.37 6.18
N PRO A 18 9.50 -4.10 6.61
CA PRO A 18 10.82 -3.73 7.11
C PRO A 18 11.21 -4.59 8.31
N LYS A 19 12.47 -5.04 8.33
CA LYS A 19 13.05 -5.83 9.40
C LYS A 19 13.97 -4.95 10.23
N ASP A 20 13.73 -4.87 11.53
CA ASP A 20 14.58 -4.15 12.49
C ASP A 20 14.83 -2.67 12.13
N GLN A 21 13.83 -2.03 11.49
CA GLN A 21 13.92 -0.63 11.10
C GLN A 21 13.13 0.28 12.05
N ASP A 22 13.55 1.53 12.17
CA ASP A 22 12.78 2.58 12.83
C ASP A 22 11.57 2.97 11.96
N MET A 23 10.39 2.48 12.31
CA MET A 23 9.16 2.68 11.54
C MET A 23 8.78 4.16 11.42
N THR A 24 9.18 5.01 12.37
CA THR A 24 8.92 6.46 12.33
C THR A 24 9.75 7.20 11.28
N LYS A 25 10.84 6.57 10.79
CA LYS A 25 11.66 7.02 9.67
C LYS A 25 11.39 6.23 8.39
N TRP A 26 10.92 4.99 8.55
CA TRP A 26 10.62 4.12 7.42
C TRP A 26 9.40 4.59 6.63
N ALA A 27 8.27 4.80 7.30
CA ALA A 27 7.00 5.05 6.66
C ALA A 27 6.79 6.53 6.35
N VAL A 28 6.71 6.85 5.06
CA VAL A 28 6.48 8.20 4.54
C VAL A 28 5.05 8.34 4.04
N VAL A 29 4.35 9.41 4.41
CA VAL A 29 3.06 9.77 3.82
C VAL A 29 3.33 10.42 2.46
N ALA A 30 3.06 9.70 1.38
CA ALA A 30 3.51 10.07 0.03
C ALA A 30 2.40 10.49 -0.92
N CYS A 31 1.14 10.55 -0.46
CA CYS A 31 0.01 10.92 -1.31
C CYS A 31 -0.99 11.81 -0.58
N ASP A 32 -1.75 12.54 -1.35
CA ASP A 32 -2.93 13.36 -1.08
C ASP A 32 -2.77 14.48 -0.04
N GLN A 33 -2.25 14.23 1.16
CA GLN A 33 -2.18 15.24 2.21
C GLN A 33 -1.02 16.24 2.04
N PHE A 34 0.13 15.80 1.50
CA PHE A 34 1.37 16.59 1.52
C PHE A 34 2.10 16.61 0.17
N THR A 35 1.53 16.06 -0.87
CA THR A 35 2.21 15.84 -2.17
C THR A 35 2.78 17.10 -2.81
N SER A 36 2.14 18.25 -2.61
CA SER A 36 2.51 19.54 -3.20
C SER A 36 3.24 20.48 -2.24
N GLU A 37 3.56 20.05 -1.02
CA GLU A 37 4.18 20.88 0.01
C GLU A 37 5.69 20.67 0.08
N PRO A 38 6.53 21.61 -0.44
CA PRO A 38 8.00 21.46 -0.42
C PRO A 38 8.57 21.34 1.00
N GLU A 39 8.00 22.08 1.96
CA GLU A 39 8.46 22.06 3.35
C GLU A 39 8.25 20.69 4.00
N TYR A 40 7.17 19.99 3.63
CA TYR A 40 6.94 18.62 4.08
C TYR A 40 8.09 17.69 3.63
N TRP A 41 8.44 17.74 2.35
CA TRP A 41 9.49 16.87 1.81
C TRP A 41 10.87 17.20 2.38
N GLN A 42 11.16 18.47 2.63
CA GLN A 42 12.39 18.85 3.32
C GLN A 42 12.44 18.29 4.74
N ALA A 43 11.38 18.43 5.52
CA ALA A 43 11.30 17.88 6.87
C ALA A 43 11.39 16.34 6.89
N VAL A 44 10.83 15.66 5.89
CA VAL A 44 10.95 14.21 5.71
C VAL A 44 12.41 13.82 5.45
N GLU A 45 13.11 14.50 4.52
CA GLU A 45 14.53 14.26 4.25
C GLU A 45 15.42 14.47 5.49
N GLU A 46 15.18 15.54 6.25
CA GLU A 46 15.91 15.81 7.48
C GLU A 46 15.70 14.73 8.53
N LYS A 47 14.44 14.26 8.70
CA LYS A 47 14.10 13.20 9.65
C LYS A 47 14.68 11.86 9.26
N VAL A 48 14.56 11.48 8.01
CA VAL A 48 15.05 10.18 7.49
C VAL A 48 16.57 10.16 7.48
N GLY A 49 17.23 11.20 7.02
CA GLY A 49 18.66 11.27 6.88
C GLY A 49 19.21 10.11 6.02
N LYS A 50 20.11 9.31 6.61
CA LYS A 50 20.73 8.14 5.94
C LYS A 50 20.03 6.81 6.26
N ALA A 51 18.95 6.82 7.05
CA ALA A 51 18.26 5.60 7.41
C ALA A 51 17.55 4.98 6.20
N PRO A 52 17.39 3.64 6.15
CA PRO A 52 16.48 3.01 5.21
C PRO A 52 15.06 3.56 5.38
N SER A 53 14.40 3.85 4.25
CA SER A 53 13.06 4.47 4.26
C SER A 53 12.37 4.28 2.93
N THR A 54 11.04 4.25 2.93
CA THR A 54 10.23 4.30 1.72
C THR A 54 10.45 5.59 0.92
N LEU A 55 10.99 6.64 1.54
CA LEU A 55 11.41 7.86 0.83
C LEU A 55 12.35 7.58 -0.34
N ARG A 56 13.22 6.58 -0.22
CA ARG A 56 14.19 6.19 -1.27
C ARG A 56 13.57 5.29 -2.35
N LEU A 57 12.35 4.82 -2.12
CA LEU A 57 11.65 3.84 -2.97
C LEU A 57 10.49 4.44 -3.76
N ILE A 58 10.21 5.74 -3.59
CA ILE A 58 9.09 6.44 -4.22
C ILE A 58 9.59 7.61 -5.08
N LEU A 59 8.77 8.01 -6.06
CA LEU A 59 8.97 9.24 -6.81
C LEU A 59 7.99 10.31 -6.29
N PRO A 60 8.44 11.26 -5.46
CA PRO A 60 7.60 12.35 -4.97
C PRO A 60 7.01 13.17 -6.12
N GLU A 61 5.78 13.66 -5.95
CA GLU A 61 5.11 14.46 -6.97
C GLU A 61 5.91 15.70 -7.37
N ALA A 62 6.59 16.32 -6.41
CA ALA A 62 7.49 17.46 -6.67
C ALA A 62 8.57 17.15 -7.71
N ASN A 63 8.97 15.88 -7.86
CA ASN A 63 10.03 15.45 -8.77
C ASN A 63 9.52 14.89 -10.11
N LEU A 64 8.19 14.76 -10.30
CA LEU A 64 7.62 14.20 -11.54
C LEU A 64 8.00 14.98 -12.80
N LYS A 65 8.22 16.28 -12.68
CA LYS A 65 8.59 17.18 -13.79
C LYS A 65 10.02 17.70 -13.67
N ALA A 66 10.84 17.12 -12.80
CA ALA A 66 12.23 17.52 -12.65
C ALA A 66 13.03 17.21 -13.93
N PRO A 67 13.97 18.07 -14.35
CA PRO A 67 14.79 17.83 -15.54
C PRO A 67 15.59 16.51 -15.49
N ASN A 68 15.92 16.04 -14.29
CA ASN A 68 16.68 14.81 -14.02
C ASN A 68 15.78 13.67 -13.50
N VAL A 69 14.49 13.63 -13.83
CA VAL A 69 13.54 12.61 -13.37
C VAL A 69 14.00 11.18 -13.66
N ASP A 70 14.69 10.95 -14.77
CA ASP A 70 15.18 9.61 -15.14
C ASP A 70 16.32 9.14 -14.22
N GLU A 71 17.14 10.05 -13.68
CA GLU A 71 18.15 9.75 -12.67
C GLU A 71 17.49 9.38 -11.34
N TYR A 72 16.45 10.11 -10.91
CA TYR A 72 15.65 9.74 -9.74
C TYR A 72 15.06 8.34 -9.87
N ILE A 73 14.46 8.01 -11.02
CA ILE A 73 13.86 6.69 -11.27
C ILE A 73 14.92 5.59 -11.20
N SER A 74 16.07 5.79 -11.82
CA SER A 74 17.19 4.84 -11.74
C SER A 74 17.68 4.64 -10.31
N GLY A 75 17.76 5.74 -9.54
CA GLY A 75 18.12 5.71 -8.12
C GLY A 75 17.12 4.94 -7.27
N ILE A 76 15.81 5.10 -7.53
CA ILE A 76 14.74 4.36 -6.83
C ILE A 76 14.89 2.85 -7.07
N ASN A 77 15.04 2.42 -8.32
CA ASN A 77 15.16 1.01 -8.66
C ASN A 77 16.43 0.39 -8.06
N ALA A 78 17.54 1.12 -8.11
CA ALA A 78 18.79 0.70 -7.47
C ALA A 78 18.66 0.59 -5.94
N ALA A 79 17.92 1.49 -5.29
CA ALA A 79 17.67 1.44 -3.86
C ALA A 79 16.78 0.22 -3.48
N MET A 80 15.77 -0.10 -4.29
CA MET A 80 14.95 -1.30 -4.10
C MET A 80 15.81 -2.58 -4.14
N GLU A 81 16.66 -2.71 -5.18
CA GLU A 81 17.57 -3.84 -5.31
C GLU A 81 18.56 -3.93 -4.13
N GLN A 82 19.09 -2.77 -3.70
CA GLN A 82 20.02 -2.73 -2.59
C GLN A 82 19.36 -3.14 -1.27
N TYR A 83 18.14 -2.67 -1.00
CA TYR A 83 17.40 -3.05 0.20
C TYR A 83 17.08 -4.55 0.26
N LEU A 84 16.79 -5.15 -0.91
CA LEU A 84 16.61 -6.61 -1.00
C LEU A 84 17.92 -7.36 -0.68
N LYS A 85 19.05 -6.91 -1.23
CA LYS A 85 20.38 -7.50 -0.97
C LYS A 85 20.83 -7.36 0.48
N ASP A 86 20.55 -6.22 1.09
CA ASP A 86 20.94 -5.91 2.47
C ASP A 86 20.02 -6.59 3.51
N GLY A 87 18.97 -7.30 3.08
CA GLY A 87 18.05 -7.98 3.98
C GLY A 87 17.24 -7.01 4.85
N VAL A 88 16.93 -5.81 4.32
CA VAL A 88 16.13 -4.79 5.00
C VAL A 88 14.70 -5.26 5.24
N PHE A 89 14.25 -6.28 4.51
CA PHE A 89 12.90 -6.82 4.58
C PHE A 89 12.84 -8.22 5.21
N ARG A 90 11.68 -8.52 5.78
CA ARG A 90 11.17 -9.88 6.01
C ARG A 90 9.93 -10.09 5.13
N THR A 91 9.71 -11.30 4.67
CA THR A 91 8.54 -11.66 3.85
C THR A 91 7.47 -12.32 4.69
N LEU A 92 6.22 -11.88 4.50
CA LEU A 92 5.02 -12.64 4.89
C LEU A 92 4.49 -13.29 3.61
N GLU A 93 4.64 -14.60 3.50
CA GLU A 93 4.19 -15.36 2.33
C GLU A 93 2.67 -15.55 2.37
N ASP A 94 2.02 -15.48 1.18
CA ASP A 94 0.59 -15.79 0.95
C ASP A 94 -0.34 -15.19 2.03
N SER A 95 -0.19 -13.89 2.29
CA SER A 95 -0.79 -13.22 3.46
C SER A 95 -1.71 -12.09 3.08
N LEU A 96 -2.71 -11.83 3.94
CA LEU A 96 -3.47 -10.59 4.01
C LEU A 96 -3.13 -9.85 5.30
N ILE A 97 -3.09 -8.52 5.24
CA ILE A 97 -2.94 -7.66 6.42
C ILE A 97 -4.20 -6.82 6.60
N TYR A 98 -4.80 -6.88 7.79
CA TYR A 98 -5.78 -5.91 8.21
C TYR A 98 -5.06 -4.66 8.73
N VAL A 99 -5.45 -3.48 8.25
CA VAL A 99 -4.82 -2.21 8.58
C VAL A 99 -5.81 -1.21 9.15
N GLU A 100 -5.38 -0.52 10.21
CA GLU A 100 -6.05 0.64 10.79
C GLU A 100 -5.18 1.88 10.57
N ARG A 101 -5.72 2.88 9.89
CA ARG A 101 -5.06 4.15 9.62
C ARG A 101 -5.83 5.29 10.29
N GLN A 102 -5.37 5.73 11.45
CA GLN A 102 -5.91 6.91 12.11
C GLN A 102 -5.32 8.17 11.50
N GLN A 103 -6.17 9.07 11.05
CA GLN A 103 -5.78 10.38 10.52
C GLN A 103 -5.60 11.40 11.66
N SER A 104 -4.97 12.54 11.37
CA SER A 104 -4.74 13.61 12.34
C SER A 104 -6.03 14.20 12.95
N ASP A 105 -7.17 14.09 12.26
CA ASP A 105 -8.49 14.51 12.72
C ASP A 105 -9.21 13.45 13.58
N GLY A 106 -8.54 12.32 13.86
CA GLY A 106 -9.04 11.24 14.71
C GLY A 106 -9.88 10.19 13.96
N ARG A 107 -10.24 10.40 12.70
CA ARG A 107 -10.94 9.38 11.91
C ARG A 107 -10.03 8.18 11.64
N ILE A 108 -10.59 6.98 11.74
CA ILE A 108 -9.88 5.73 11.46
C ILE A 108 -10.41 5.15 10.16
N ARG A 109 -9.49 4.88 9.24
CA ARG A 109 -9.76 4.11 8.03
C ARG A 109 -9.33 2.68 8.27
N HIS A 110 -10.20 1.74 7.93
CA HIS A 110 -9.98 0.31 8.05
C HIS A 110 -9.85 -0.29 6.65
N GLY A 111 -8.98 -1.27 6.49
CA GLY A 111 -8.78 -1.88 5.17
C GLY A 111 -8.02 -3.20 5.20
N LEU A 112 -7.92 -3.80 4.03
CA LEU A 112 -7.14 -5.01 3.77
C LEU A 112 -6.03 -4.69 2.78
N ILE A 113 -4.84 -5.23 3.03
CA ILE A 113 -3.72 -5.23 2.08
C ILE A 113 -3.61 -6.62 1.50
N GLY A 114 -3.61 -6.68 0.17
CA GLY A 114 -3.46 -7.88 -0.63
C GLY A 114 -3.02 -7.52 -2.04
N MET A 115 -3.16 -8.43 -2.97
CA MET A 115 -2.80 -8.29 -4.37
C MET A 115 -4.05 -8.26 -5.25
N VAL A 116 -4.03 -7.47 -6.31
CA VAL A 116 -5.10 -7.36 -7.30
C VAL A 116 -4.61 -7.89 -8.63
N ASP A 117 -5.42 -8.74 -9.26
CA ASP A 117 -5.21 -9.17 -10.64
C ASP A 117 -5.61 -8.05 -11.60
N LEU A 118 -4.65 -7.55 -12.35
CA LEU A 118 -4.89 -6.48 -13.32
C LEU A 118 -5.73 -6.94 -14.51
N ASP A 119 -5.77 -8.24 -14.81
CA ASP A 119 -6.61 -8.79 -15.87
C ASP A 119 -8.09 -8.85 -15.46
N ALA A 120 -8.38 -8.81 -14.14
CA ALA A 120 -9.73 -8.70 -13.61
C ALA A 120 -10.25 -7.25 -13.52
N TYR A 121 -9.39 -6.27 -13.80
CA TYR A 121 -9.71 -4.85 -13.74
C TYR A 121 -10.14 -4.32 -15.10
N ASP A 122 -11.26 -3.60 -15.16
CA ASP A 122 -11.70 -2.89 -16.36
C ASP A 122 -12.10 -1.46 -16.04
N PHE A 123 -11.43 -0.51 -16.69
CA PHE A 123 -11.68 0.93 -16.53
C PHE A 123 -12.72 1.48 -17.51
N THR A 124 -13.30 0.63 -18.37
CA THR A 124 -14.33 1.03 -19.32
C THR A 124 -15.60 1.44 -18.57
N PRO A 125 -16.12 2.65 -18.76
CA PRO A 125 -17.37 3.08 -18.11
C PRO A 125 -18.52 2.13 -18.42
N GLY A 126 -19.21 1.65 -17.37
CA GLY A 126 -20.33 0.73 -17.50
C GLY A 126 -19.93 -0.74 -17.73
N SER A 127 -18.65 -1.09 -17.59
CA SER A 127 -18.24 -2.49 -17.64
C SER A 127 -18.86 -3.29 -16.50
N GLY A 128 -19.07 -4.59 -16.72
CA GLY A 128 -19.55 -5.54 -15.71
C GLY A 128 -18.43 -6.15 -14.87
N ALA A 129 -17.17 -5.66 -14.96
CA ALA A 129 -16.06 -6.17 -14.20
C ALA A 129 -16.25 -5.97 -12.68
N LEU A 130 -15.77 -6.93 -11.87
CA LEU A 130 -15.82 -6.83 -10.41
C LEU A 130 -14.93 -5.70 -9.89
N ILE A 131 -13.78 -5.48 -10.52
CA ILE A 131 -12.83 -4.41 -10.18
C ILE A 131 -12.92 -3.33 -11.25
N ARG A 132 -13.33 -2.14 -10.84
CA ARG A 132 -13.63 -1.02 -11.74
C ARG A 132 -12.90 0.25 -11.31
N ALA A 133 -12.65 1.15 -12.27
CA ALA A 133 -12.14 2.47 -11.98
C ALA A 133 -13.19 3.32 -11.24
N THR A 134 -12.78 4.03 -10.18
CA THR A 134 -13.62 5.01 -9.49
C THR A 134 -13.52 6.40 -10.10
N GLU A 135 -12.41 6.68 -10.79
CA GLU A 135 -12.10 7.99 -11.37
C GLU A 135 -11.20 7.89 -12.60
N GLY A 136 -11.12 8.96 -13.38
CA GLY A 136 -10.16 9.07 -14.48
C GLY A 136 -8.78 9.46 -13.99
N THR A 137 -7.75 8.83 -14.54
CA THR A 137 -6.35 9.16 -14.21
C THR A 137 -5.87 10.39 -14.97
N VAL A 138 -5.08 11.25 -14.32
CA VAL A 138 -4.39 12.38 -14.98
C VAL A 138 -3.28 11.83 -15.87
N LEU A 139 -3.47 11.92 -17.19
CA LEU A 139 -2.63 11.25 -18.20
C LEU A 139 -1.14 11.65 -18.10
N ASP A 140 -0.84 12.92 -17.84
CA ASP A 140 0.54 13.42 -17.75
C ASP A 140 1.35 12.81 -16.59
N ARG A 141 0.66 12.22 -15.59
CA ARG A 141 1.29 11.57 -14.44
C ARG A 141 1.63 10.11 -14.69
N ILE A 142 1.09 9.49 -15.75
CA ILE A 142 1.28 8.07 -16.04
C ILE A 142 2.72 7.75 -16.47
N PRO A 143 3.34 8.45 -17.45
CA PRO A 143 4.62 8.02 -17.99
C PRO A 143 5.74 7.91 -16.96
N PRO A 144 6.01 8.90 -16.08
CA PRO A 144 7.08 8.78 -15.09
C PRO A 144 6.81 7.69 -14.05
N ARG A 145 5.55 7.51 -13.64
CA ARG A 145 5.15 6.44 -12.70
C ARG A 145 5.30 5.05 -13.33
N ALA A 146 4.91 4.90 -14.59
CA ALA A 146 5.11 3.65 -15.34
C ALA A 146 6.60 3.33 -15.53
N LYS A 147 7.46 4.35 -15.72
CA LYS A 147 8.92 4.15 -15.81
C LYS A 147 9.50 3.57 -14.51
N VAL A 148 9.08 4.07 -13.33
CA VAL A 148 9.49 3.51 -12.03
C VAL A 148 9.16 2.02 -11.98
N ARG A 149 7.90 1.66 -12.29
CA ARG A 149 7.38 0.29 -12.14
C ARG A 149 7.96 -0.69 -13.14
N ARG A 150 8.34 -0.24 -14.34
CA ARG A 150 8.83 -1.12 -15.41
C ARG A 150 10.03 -1.97 -15.01
N HIS A 151 10.87 -1.48 -14.12
CA HIS A 151 12.09 -2.15 -13.67
C HIS A 151 12.15 -2.30 -12.13
N ALA A 152 11.06 -1.99 -11.44
CA ALA A 152 10.98 -2.09 -10.00
C ALA A 152 10.87 -3.56 -9.57
N PRO A 153 11.78 -4.07 -8.72
CA PRO A 153 11.69 -5.42 -8.19
C PRO A 153 10.65 -5.54 -7.06
N ILE A 154 10.12 -4.42 -6.58
CA ILE A 154 9.14 -4.34 -5.50
C ILE A 154 7.99 -3.44 -5.94
N GLU A 155 6.74 -3.85 -5.70
CA GLU A 155 5.58 -2.99 -5.87
C GLU A 155 5.38 -2.09 -4.65
N LEU A 156 5.30 -0.79 -4.89
CA LEU A 156 5.11 0.26 -3.88
C LEU A 156 4.77 1.55 -4.65
N PRO A 157 3.81 2.39 -4.39
CA PRO A 157 2.82 2.44 -3.31
C PRO A 157 1.55 1.65 -3.62
N HIS A 158 0.72 1.46 -2.58
CA HIS A 158 -0.55 0.74 -2.70
C HIS A 158 -1.60 1.53 -3.48
N VAL A 159 -2.43 0.81 -4.25
CA VAL A 159 -3.67 1.34 -4.81
C VAL A 159 -4.79 1.17 -3.78
N MET A 160 -5.60 2.21 -3.58
CA MET A 160 -6.76 2.13 -2.70
C MET A 160 -7.99 1.75 -3.51
N LEU A 161 -8.62 0.63 -3.14
CA LEU A 161 -9.90 0.18 -3.64
C LEU A 161 -10.98 0.41 -2.59
N LEU A 162 -12.20 0.65 -3.03
CA LEU A 162 -13.38 0.68 -2.18
C LEU A 162 -14.17 -0.60 -2.38
N VAL A 163 -14.61 -1.23 -1.28
CA VAL A 163 -15.48 -2.41 -1.31
C VAL A 163 -16.91 -1.93 -1.14
N ASP A 164 -17.79 -2.32 -2.07
CA ASP A 164 -19.23 -2.08 -1.94
C ASP A 164 -19.85 -3.20 -1.09
N ASP A 165 -19.85 -3.00 0.23
CA ASP A 165 -20.29 -3.97 1.25
C ASP A 165 -21.27 -3.29 2.22
N PRO A 166 -22.53 -3.09 1.81
CA PRO A 166 -23.54 -2.43 2.64
C PRO A 166 -23.87 -3.21 3.94
N ASP A 167 -23.69 -4.53 3.92
CA ASP A 167 -23.97 -5.41 5.06
C ASP A 167 -22.76 -5.55 6.01
N LYS A 168 -21.62 -4.92 5.69
CA LYS A 168 -20.41 -4.87 6.53
C LYS A 168 -19.85 -6.25 6.89
N THR A 169 -19.76 -7.10 5.89
CA THR A 169 -19.38 -8.51 6.05
C THR A 169 -17.88 -8.78 5.91
N VAL A 170 -17.12 -7.84 5.31
CA VAL A 170 -15.69 -8.02 5.02
C VAL A 170 -14.80 -7.40 6.09
N ILE A 171 -14.91 -6.09 6.31
CA ILE A 171 -13.96 -5.34 7.15
C ILE A 171 -14.36 -5.33 8.62
N GLU A 172 -15.62 -5.13 8.95
CA GLU A 172 -16.09 -4.98 10.33
C GLU A 172 -15.87 -6.23 11.19
N PRO A 173 -16.01 -7.47 10.69
CA PRO A 173 -15.61 -8.65 11.46
C PRO A 173 -14.13 -8.69 11.83
N LEU A 174 -13.25 -8.16 10.96
CA LEU A 174 -11.83 -8.05 11.24
C LEU A 174 -11.55 -6.97 12.28
N THR A 175 -12.23 -5.83 12.18
CA THR A 175 -12.15 -4.77 13.20
C THR A 175 -12.50 -5.29 14.58
N ALA A 176 -13.59 -6.07 14.69
CA ALA A 176 -14.01 -6.67 15.95
C ALA A 176 -13.03 -7.72 16.51
N ALA A 177 -12.21 -8.33 15.65
CA ALA A 177 -11.25 -9.37 16.02
C ALA A 177 -9.81 -8.84 16.18
N ALA A 178 -9.53 -7.57 15.91
CA ALA A 178 -8.18 -7.01 15.81
C ALA A 178 -7.31 -7.28 17.04
N ASP A 179 -7.88 -7.15 18.25
CA ASP A 179 -7.16 -7.38 19.51
C ASP A 179 -6.67 -8.83 19.69
N THR A 180 -7.19 -9.77 18.90
CA THR A 180 -6.83 -11.20 18.94
C THR A 180 -5.85 -11.60 17.83
N MET A 181 -5.55 -10.70 16.91
CA MET A 181 -4.66 -10.95 15.77
C MET A 181 -3.20 -10.74 16.13
N GLU A 182 -2.30 -11.35 15.34
CA GLU A 182 -0.87 -11.04 15.39
C GLU A 182 -0.62 -9.61 14.93
N LYS A 183 -0.18 -8.74 15.85
CA LYS A 183 0.18 -7.38 15.52
C LYS A 183 1.56 -7.34 14.84
N LEU A 184 1.61 -6.80 13.64
CA LEU A 184 2.82 -6.68 12.82
C LEU A 184 3.56 -5.37 13.05
N TYR A 185 2.80 -4.28 13.21
CA TYR A 185 3.30 -2.93 13.48
C TYR A 185 2.24 -2.05 14.15
N ASP A 186 2.71 -1.04 14.90
CA ASP A 186 1.89 -0.09 15.64
C ASP A 186 2.76 1.13 15.95
N PHE A 187 2.58 2.25 15.22
CA PHE A 187 3.45 3.42 15.34
C PHE A 187 2.81 4.70 14.79
N ASP A 188 3.37 5.85 15.25
CA ASP A 188 2.99 7.16 14.73
C ASP A 188 3.72 7.47 13.43
N LEU A 189 2.99 8.00 12.45
CA LEU A 189 3.54 8.46 11.20
C LEU A 189 4.22 9.82 11.36
N MET A 190 5.28 10.04 10.61
CA MET A 190 6.02 11.28 10.64
C MET A 190 5.15 12.50 10.25
N GLN A 191 5.61 13.69 10.64
CA GLN A 191 4.98 14.98 10.30
C GLN A 191 3.49 15.06 10.66
N ASN A 192 3.12 14.57 11.85
CA ASN A 192 1.72 14.50 12.31
C ASN A 192 0.79 13.74 11.34
N GLY A 193 1.35 12.81 10.58
CA GLY A 193 0.62 11.99 9.63
C GLY A 193 -0.43 11.08 10.24
N GLY A 194 -0.59 11.05 11.57
CA GLY A 194 -1.50 10.19 12.32
C GLY A 194 -0.84 8.88 12.74
N HIS A 195 -1.64 7.85 12.97
CA HIS A 195 -1.20 6.56 13.51
C HIS A 195 -1.58 5.40 12.60
N ILE A 196 -0.77 4.35 12.57
CA ILE A 196 -1.05 3.16 11.76
C ILE A 196 -0.76 1.88 12.55
N ARG A 197 -1.68 0.91 12.42
CA ARG A 197 -1.55 -0.45 12.94
C ARG A 197 -1.79 -1.45 11.82
N GLY A 198 -1.07 -2.55 11.86
CA GLY A 198 -1.26 -3.66 10.94
C GLY A 198 -1.27 -4.99 11.66
N TYR A 199 -2.16 -5.89 11.23
CA TYR A 199 -2.39 -7.18 11.84
C TYR A 199 -2.41 -8.26 10.75
N LYS A 200 -1.70 -9.36 10.99
CA LYS A 200 -1.73 -10.52 10.10
C LYS A 200 -3.04 -11.29 10.27
N LEU A 201 -3.70 -11.61 9.17
CA LEU A 201 -4.82 -12.52 9.19
C LEU A 201 -4.34 -13.97 9.40
N SER A 202 -5.05 -14.72 10.23
CA SER A 202 -4.94 -16.19 10.29
C SER A 202 -5.59 -16.82 9.06
N ASP A 203 -5.25 -18.07 8.73
CA ASP A 203 -5.83 -18.81 7.61
C ASP A 203 -7.37 -18.84 7.67
N LYS A 204 -7.94 -19.00 8.87
CA LYS A 204 -9.38 -18.95 9.10
C LYS A 204 -9.98 -17.59 8.72
N GLN A 205 -9.29 -16.51 9.01
CA GLN A 205 -9.75 -15.16 8.66
C GLN A 205 -9.59 -14.89 7.16
N VAL A 206 -8.53 -15.39 6.54
CA VAL A 206 -8.35 -15.35 5.07
C VAL A 206 -9.49 -16.06 4.36
N ASP A 207 -9.86 -17.26 4.81
CA ASP A 207 -11.01 -18.00 4.26
C ASP A 207 -12.35 -17.27 4.49
N ALA A 208 -12.52 -16.64 5.64
CA ALA A 208 -13.73 -15.85 5.94
C ALA A 208 -13.84 -14.62 5.00
N VAL A 209 -12.72 -13.92 4.76
CA VAL A 209 -12.66 -12.80 3.81
C VAL A 209 -13.00 -13.27 2.39
N ALA A 210 -12.40 -14.37 1.92
CA ALA A 210 -12.70 -14.94 0.61
C ALA A 210 -14.19 -15.22 0.43
N LYS A 211 -14.83 -15.84 1.43
CA LYS A 211 -16.26 -16.16 1.42
C LYS A 211 -17.13 -14.89 1.46
N ALA A 212 -16.76 -13.89 2.24
CA ALA A 212 -17.49 -12.63 2.31
C ALA A 212 -17.46 -11.90 0.97
N LEU A 213 -16.25 -11.78 0.35
CA LEU A 213 -16.09 -11.17 -0.96
C LEU A 213 -16.83 -11.94 -2.07
N GLU A 214 -16.87 -13.29 -2.02
CA GLU A 214 -17.66 -14.09 -2.96
C GLU A 214 -19.16 -13.78 -2.87
N GLY A 215 -19.64 -13.46 -1.68
CA GLY A 215 -21.03 -13.05 -1.45
C GLY A 215 -21.39 -11.67 -2.01
N LEU A 216 -20.39 -10.83 -2.31
CA LEU A 216 -20.57 -9.49 -2.88
C LEU A 216 -20.42 -9.47 -4.43
N ALA A 217 -19.94 -10.54 -5.03
CA ALA A 217 -19.61 -10.64 -6.45
C ALA A 217 -20.83 -10.85 -7.36
#